data_0f17e811f7a16ff5beffedd61785757a
#
_entry.id   0f17e811f7a16ff5beffedd61785757a
#
_cell.length_a   1.000
_cell.length_b   1.000
_cell.length_c   1.000
_cell.angle_alpha   90.00
_cell.angle_beta   90.00
_cell.angle_gamma   90.00
#
_symmetry.space_group_name_H-M   'P 1'
#
loop_
_entity.id
_entity.type
_entity.pdbx_description
1 polymer ?
#
loop_
_entity_poly.entity_id
_entity_poly.type
_entity_poly.pdbx_seq_one_letter_code
_entity_poly.pdbx_strand_id
1 'polypeptide(L)'
;MGLVYVSGESSEFMSALKKNLASSKETINQLKRGSQKVVSAVNGNELSGAAYTAGKGLFSELIIPTITRTTNAIEKIEQELQRYKVADQIVAMEGYLDENKLNQQLATTRVMKASVDTTSAFVQSQAQSNPFVGILETLLNVQRDLNRMSESFQQDIDQLQNKIT
;
A
#
# COMPACT_ATOMS: atom_id res chain seq x y z
N MET A 1 11.16 -2.75 -14.43
CA MET A 1 10.23 -1.61 -14.57
C MET A 1 9.75 -1.34 -13.15
N GLY A 2 10.03 -0.15 -12.61
CA GLY A 2 9.62 0.19 -11.25
C GLY A 2 8.15 0.64 -11.20
N LEU A 3 7.58 0.65 -10.00
CA LEU A 3 6.24 1.16 -9.76
C LEU A 3 6.21 2.69 -9.88
N VAL A 4 5.10 3.19 -10.43
CA VAL A 4 4.81 4.63 -10.48
C VAL A 4 3.48 4.86 -9.80
N TYR A 5 3.46 5.77 -8.83
CA TYR A 5 2.27 6.22 -8.13
C TYR A 5 1.91 7.63 -8.58
N VAL A 6 0.63 7.83 -8.89
CA VAL A 6 0.04 9.14 -9.23
C VAL A 6 -1.22 9.31 -8.38
N SER A 7 -1.24 10.28 -7.48
CA SER A 7 -2.33 10.45 -6.50
C SER A 7 -3.71 10.65 -7.14
N GLY A 8 -3.77 11.37 -8.26
CA GLY A 8 -5.02 11.56 -9.02
C GLY A 8 -5.57 10.26 -9.58
N GLU A 9 -4.73 9.45 -10.23
CA GLU A 9 -5.12 8.16 -10.81
C GLU A 9 -5.51 7.16 -9.72
N SER A 10 -4.79 7.15 -8.58
CA SER A 10 -5.12 6.33 -7.43
C SER A 10 -6.51 6.66 -6.88
N SER A 11 -6.82 7.95 -6.72
CA SER A 11 -8.12 8.42 -6.26
C SER A 11 -9.26 8.03 -7.20
N GLU A 12 -9.07 8.20 -8.52
CA GLU A 12 -10.03 7.79 -9.55
C GLU A 12 -10.26 6.28 -9.53
N PHE A 13 -9.18 5.49 -9.46
CA PHE A 13 -9.26 4.03 -9.35
C PHE A 13 -10.05 3.59 -8.12
N MET A 14 -9.76 4.13 -6.95
CA MET A 14 -10.49 3.80 -5.71
C MET A 14 -11.97 4.15 -5.81
N SER A 15 -12.28 5.30 -6.40
CA SER A 15 -13.67 5.76 -6.60
C SER A 15 -14.44 4.83 -7.55
N ALA A 16 -13.84 4.49 -8.68
CA ALA A 16 -14.41 3.58 -9.66
C ALA A 16 -14.62 2.17 -9.09
N LEU A 17 -13.63 1.64 -8.39
CA LEU A 17 -13.71 0.32 -7.74
C LEU A 17 -14.80 0.30 -6.67
N LYS A 18 -14.90 1.31 -5.82
CA LYS A 18 -15.95 1.44 -4.82
C LYS A 18 -17.35 1.44 -5.44
N LYS A 19 -17.53 2.19 -6.53
CA LYS A 19 -18.80 2.24 -7.28
C LYS A 19 -19.17 0.87 -7.85
N ASN A 20 -18.18 0.19 -8.47
CA ASN A 20 -18.39 -1.14 -9.05
C ASN A 20 -18.72 -2.19 -7.98
N LEU A 21 -18.05 -2.16 -6.82
CA LEU A 21 -18.34 -3.05 -5.70
C LEU A 21 -19.75 -2.82 -5.14
N ALA A 22 -20.18 -1.57 -4.99
CA ALA A 22 -21.54 -1.26 -4.53
C ALA A 22 -22.59 -1.79 -5.50
N SER A 23 -22.43 -1.59 -6.81
CA SER A 23 -23.31 -2.11 -7.85
C SER A 23 -23.32 -3.65 -7.86
N SER A 24 -22.16 -4.29 -7.73
CA SER A 24 -22.06 -5.75 -7.66
C SER A 24 -22.76 -6.32 -6.44
N LYS A 25 -22.62 -5.69 -5.27
CA LYS A 25 -23.33 -6.07 -4.05
C LYS A 25 -24.85 -6.00 -4.21
N GLU A 26 -25.34 -4.92 -4.80
CA GLU A 26 -26.79 -4.76 -5.02
C GLU A 26 -27.30 -5.87 -5.93
N THR A 27 -26.63 -6.13 -7.06
CA THR A 27 -27.00 -7.19 -8.01
C THR A 27 -27.00 -8.57 -7.35
N ILE A 28 -25.95 -8.89 -6.59
CA ILE A 28 -25.85 -10.19 -5.88
C ILE A 28 -26.94 -10.32 -4.80
N ASN A 29 -27.26 -9.24 -4.08
CA ASN A 29 -28.33 -9.26 -3.08
C ASN A 29 -29.72 -9.48 -3.73
N GLN A 30 -29.99 -8.84 -4.87
CA GLN A 30 -31.22 -9.06 -5.63
C GLN A 30 -31.33 -10.49 -6.12
N LEU A 31 -30.25 -11.04 -6.66
CA LEU A 31 -30.19 -12.43 -7.11
C LEU A 31 -30.40 -13.41 -5.95
N LYS A 32 -29.79 -13.17 -4.80
CA LYS A 32 -29.98 -13.97 -3.58
C LYS A 32 -31.43 -13.96 -3.13
N ARG A 33 -32.05 -12.79 -3.04
CA ARG A 33 -33.47 -12.66 -2.67
C ARG A 33 -34.39 -13.37 -3.66
N GLY A 34 -34.15 -13.22 -4.97
CA GLY A 34 -34.90 -13.90 -6.02
C GLY A 34 -34.76 -15.43 -5.92
N SER A 35 -33.55 -15.95 -5.76
CA SER A 35 -33.29 -17.37 -5.61
C SER A 35 -33.94 -17.97 -4.37
N GLN A 36 -33.91 -17.25 -3.24
CA GLN A 36 -34.58 -17.67 -2.01
C GLN A 36 -36.10 -17.72 -2.15
N LYS A 37 -36.71 -16.75 -2.86
CA LYS A 37 -38.18 -16.77 -3.15
C LYS A 37 -38.57 -17.99 -3.96
N VAL A 38 -37.81 -18.36 -5.00
CA VAL A 38 -38.06 -19.56 -5.80
C VAL A 38 -38.01 -20.80 -4.92
N VAL A 39 -36.97 -20.97 -4.11
CA VAL A 39 -36.84 -22.14 -3.20
C VAL A 39 -37.99 -22.17 -2.20
N SER A 40 -38.42 -21.04 -1.65
CA SER A 40 -39.51 -20.94 -0.69
C SER A 40 -40.85 -21.29 -1.33
N ALA A 41 -41.15 -20.81 -2.54
CA ALA A 41 -42.40 -21.10 -3.26
C ALA A 41 -42.56 -22.62 -3.55
N VAL A 42 -41.46 -23.30 -3.91
CA VAL A 42 -41.47 -24.75 -4.09
C VAL A 42 -41.63 -25.50 -2.76
N ASN A 43 -41.04 -25.04 -1.67
CA ASN A 43 -41.18 -25.59 -0.33
C ASN A 43 -42.61 -25.39 0.24
N GLY A 44 -43.24 -24.27 -0.06
CA GLY A 44 -44.61 -23.96 0.36
C GLY A 44 -45.68 -24.64 -0.45
N ASN A 45 -45.34 -25.52 -1.40
CA ASN A 45 -46.27 -26.15 -2.34
C ASN A 45 -47.03 -25.20 -3.26
N GLU A 46 -46.64 -23.93 -3.32
CA GLU A 46 -47.18 -22.97 -4.29
C GLU A 46 -46.83 -23.37 -5.72
N LEU A 47 -45.66 -24.02 -5.88
CA LEU A 47 -45.16 -24.61 -7.12
C LEU A 47 -44.86 -26.09 -6.87
N SER A 48 -45.54 -26.99 -7.57
CA SER A 48 -45.41 -28.44 -7.38
C SER A 48 -45.14 -29.18 -8.68
N GLY A 49 -44.58 -30.42 -8.56
CA GLY A 49 -44.22 -31.30 -9.69
C GLY A 49 -42.74 -31.49 -9.88
N ALA A 50 -42.38 -32.51 -10.65
CA ALA A 50 -40.97 -32.92 -10.82
C ALA A 50 -40.06 -31.83 -11.37
N ALA A 51 -40.55 -31.00 -12.29
CA ALA A 51 -39.78 -29.91 -12.87
C ALA A 51 -39.43 -28.83 -11.82
N TYR A 52 -40.37 -28.49 -10.94
CA TYR A 52 -40.13 -27.51 -9.88
C TYR A 52 -39.19 -28.05 -8.81
N THR A 53 -39.29 -29.37 -8.50
CA THR A 53 -38.37 -30.00 -7.56
C THR A 53 -36.94 -30.04 -8.10
N ALA A 54 -36.75 -30.35 -9.40
CA ALA A 54 -35.45 -30.27 -10.05
C ALA A 54 -34.91 -28.82 -10.09
N GLY A 55 -35.75 -27.83 -10.40
CA GLY A 55 -35.41 -26.42 -10.38
C GLY A 55 -34.96 -25.96 -9.00
N LYS A 56 -35.65 -26.37 -7.93
CA LYS A 56 -35.24 -26.10 -6.55
C LYS A 56 -33.83 -26.66 -6.25
N GLY A 57 -33.56 -27.90 -6.67
CA GLY A 57 -32.23 -28.50 -6.54
C GLY A 57 -31.15 -27.63 -7.18
N LEU A 58 -31.37 -27.17 -8.42
CA LEU A 58 -30.47 -26.24 -9.10
C LEU A 58 -30.19 -24.94 -8.28
N PHE A 59 -31.23 -24.34 -7.73
CA PHE A 59 -31.07 -23.13 -6.94
C PHE A 59 -30.37 -23.39 -5.61
N SER A 60 -30.74 -24.43 -4.87
CA SER A 60 -30.19 -24.71 -3.54
C SER A 60 -28.75 -25.26 -3.59
N GLU A 61 -28.42 -26.09 -4.61
CA GLU A 61 -27.15 -26.79 -4.66
C GLU A 61 -26.07 -26.07 -5.50
N LEU A 62 -26.50 -25.24 -6.45
CA LEU A 62 -25.56 -24.55 -7.35
C LEU A 62 -25.62 -23.04 -7.24
N ILE A 63 -26.81 -22.44 -7.42
CA ILE A 63 -26.94 -20.99 -7.55
C ILE A 63 -26.67 -20.28 -6.21
N ILE A 64 -27.34 -20.69 -5.13
CA ILE A 64 -27.17 -20.07 -3.81
C ILE A 64 -25.74 -20.24 -3.27
N PRO A 65 -25.08 -21.40 -3.36
CA PRO A 65 -23.66 -21.52 -2.99
C PRO A 65 -22.72 -20.66 -3.84
N THR A 66 -23.02 -20.52 -5.15
CA THR A 66 -22.23 -19.64 -6.04
C THR A 66 -22.40 -18.17 -5.64
N ILE A 67 -23.63 -17.72 -5.34
CA ILE A 67 -23.89 -16.38 -4.81
C ILE A 67 -23.11 -16.14 -3.52
N THR A 68 -23.09 -17.12 -2.61
CA THR A 68 -22.34 -16.99 -1.34
C THR A 68 -20.83 -16.85 -1.59
N ARG A 69 -20.27 -17.66 -2.50
CA ARG A 69 -18.83 -17.53 -2.87
C ARG A 69 -18.53 -16.16 -3.47
N THR A 70 -19.40 -15.67 -4.36
CA THR A 70 -19.24 -14.34 -4.97
C THR A 70 -19.35 -13.23 -3.93
N THR A 71 -20.27 -13.33 -2.99
CA THR A 71 -20.41 -12.38 -1.86
C THR A 71 -19.11 -12.32 -1.05
N ASN A 72 -18.56 -13.47 -0.67
CA ASN A 72 -17.32 -13.54 0.09
C ASN A 72 -16.12 -12.97 -0.70
N ALA A 73 -16.09 -13.14 -2.02
CA ALA A 73 -15.06 -12.55 -2.88
C ALA A 73 -15.17 -11.02 -2.91
N ILE A 74 -16.37 -10.48 -3.04
CA ILE A 74 -16.63 -9.02 -3.00
C ILE A 74 -16.18 -8.44 -1.66
N GLU A 75 -16.51 -9.09 -0.54
CA GLU A 75 -16.09 -8.64 0.80
C GLU A 75 -14.57 -8.62 0.95
N LYS A 76 -13.86 -9.61 0.40
CA LYS A 76 -12.38 -9.61 0.39
C LYS A 76 -11.82 -8.43 -0.42
N ILE A 77 -12.38 -8.15 -1.59
CA ILE A 77 -11.94 -7.00 -2.40
C ILE A 77 -12.19 -5.69 -1.67
N GLU A 78 -13.32 -5.55 -0.93
CA GLU A 78 -13.57 -4.37 -0.11
C GLU A 78 -12.55 -4.20 1.01
N GLN A 79 -12.15 -5.29 1.67
CA GLN A 79 -11.10 -5.24 2.69
C GLN A 79 -9.76 -4.80 2.08
N GLU A 80 -9.39 -5.32 0.91
CA GLU A 80 -8.17 -4.89 0.21
C GLU A 80 -8.26 -3.43 -0.25
N LEU A 81 -9.42 -2.97 -0.70
CA LEU A 81 -9.63 -1.54 -1.02
C LEU A 81 -9.45 -0.64 0.20
N GLN A 82 -9.88 -1.07 1.39
CA GLN A 82 -9.64 -0.30 2.63
C GLN A 82 -8.15 -0.26 2.99
N ARG A 83 -7.44 -1.38 2.84
CA ARG A 83 -5.98 -1.43 3.04
C ARG A 83 -5.26 -0.51 2.06
N TYR A 84 -5.63 -0.57 0.79
CA TYR A 84 -5.08 0.31 -0.25
C TYR A 84 -5.32 1.79 0.08
N LYS A 85 -6.54 2.13 0.53
CA LYS A 85 -6.89 3.49 0.94
C LYS A 85 -6.02 4.01 2.09
N VAL A 86 -5.74 3.16 3.08
CA VAL A 86 -4.85 3.53 4.20
C VAL A 86 -3.43 3.77 3.71
N ALA A 87 -2.89 2.90 2.85
CA ALA A 87 -1.58 3.08 2.25
C ALA A 87 -1.52 4.34 1.35
N ASP A 88 -2.55 4.56 0.53
CA ASP A 88 -2.68 5.75 -0.32
C ASP A 88 -2.63 7.05 0.50
N GLN A 89 -3.29 7.11 1.66
CA GLN A 89 -3.29 8.29 2.52
C GLN A 89 -1.88 8.69 3.00
N ILE A 90 -0.96 7.73 3.13
CA ILE A 90 0.42 7.99 3.56
C ILE A 90 1.19 8.71 2.45
N VAL A 91 0.97 8.33 1.20
CA VAL A 91 1.75 8.83 0.04
C VAL A 91 1.01 9.88 -0.80
N ALA A 92 -0.28 10.11 -0.56
CA ALA A 92 -1.13 10.99 -1.37
C ALA A 92 -0.60 12.44 -1.44
N MET A 93 0.05 12.91 -0.37
CA MET A 93 0.62 14.27 -0.30
C MET A 93 1.84 14.46 -1.22
N GLU A 94 2.50 13.37 -1.61
CA GLU A 94 3.66 13.42 -2.52
C GLU A 94 3.25 13.71 -3.98
N GLY A 95 1.97 13.46 -4.33
CA GLY A 95 1.40 13.68 -5.65
C GLY A 95 1.88 12.67 -6.71
N TYR A 96 3.19 12.51 -6.84
CA TYR A 96 3.85 11.60 -7.78
C TYR A 96 5.06 10.92 -7.13
N LEU A 97 5.14 9.60 -7.19
CA LEU A 97 6.30 8.82 -6.78
C LEU A 97 6.71 7.85 -7.90
N ASP A 98 8.02 7.71 -8.08
CA ASP A 98 8.62 6.79 -9.04
C ASP A 98 9.69 5.97 -8.30
N GLU A 99 9.44 4.68 -8.16
CA GLU A 99 10.31 3.75 -7.43
C GLU A 99 11.76 3.79 -7.94
N ASN A 100 11.97 3.88 -9.26
CA ASN A 100 13.32 3.93 -9.82
C ASN A 100 14.04 5.22 -9.41
N LYS A 101 13.34 6.36 -9.43
CA LYS A 101 13.92 7.65 -9.00
C LYS A 101 14.24 7.64 -7.51
N LEU A 102 13.33 7.11 -6.69
CA LEU A 102 13.54 6.99 -5.24
C LEU A 102 14.75 6.09 -4.94
N ASN A 103 14.89 4.95 -5.62
CA ASN A 103 16.03 4.07 -5.47
C ASN A 103 17.35 4.72 -5.91
N GLN A 104 17.34 5.51 -6.98
CA GLN A 104 18.51 6.28 -7.41
C GLN A 104 18.89 7.34 -6.38
N GLN A 105 17.92 8.09 -5.86
CA GLN A 105 18.14 9.07 -4.80
C GLN A 105 18.71 8.40 -3.54
N LEU A 106 18.12 7.28 -3.12
CA LEU A 106 18.58 6.49 -1.98
C LEU A 106 20.03 6.04 -2.15
N ALA A 107 20.41 5.51 -3.32
CA ALA A 107 21.76 5.11 -3.61
C ALA A 107 22.75 6.30 -3.56
N THR A 108 22.36 7.43 -4.15
CA THR A 108 23.19 8.66 -4.15
C THR A 108 23.38 9.18 -2.73
N THR A 109 22.30 9.27 -1.92
CA THR A 109 22.37 9.75 -0.53
C THR A 109 23.24 8.85 0.33
N ARG A 110 23.19 7.53 0.14
CA ARG A 110 24.09 6.59 0.83
C ARG A 110 25.56 6.82 0.49
N VAL A 111 25.87 7.09 -0.78
CA VAL A 111 27.25 7.40 -1.20
C VAL A 111 27.71 8.71 -0.58
N MET A 112 26.87 9.74 -0.57
CA MET A 112 27.18 11.02 0.06
C MET A 112 27.43 10.87 1.56
N LYS A 113 26.56 10.13 2.28
CA LYS A 113 26.76 9.80 3.69
C LYS A 113 28.08 9.12 3.95
N ALA A 114 28.40 8.07 3.19
CA ALA A 114 29.67 7.34 3.33
C ALA A 114 30.90 8.23 3.12
N SER A 115 30.82 9.18 2.16
CA SER A 115 31.90 10.17 1.93
C SER A 115 32.07 11.11 3.11
N VAL A 116 30.97 11.60 3.69
CA VAL A 116 30.99 12.46 4.87
C VAL A 116 31.54 11.71 6.08
N ASP A 117 31.10 10.48 6.31
CA ASP A 117 31.58 9.63 7.42
C ASP A 117 33.09 9.38 7.30
N THR A 118 33.60 9.10 6.09
CA THR A 118 35.03 8.93 5.83
C THR A 118 35.81 10.22 6.11
N THR A 119 35.26 11.36 5.68
CA THR A 119 35.89 12.66 5.93
C THR A 119 35.90 13.01 7.42
N SER A 120 34.80 12.71 8.14
CA SER A 120 34.72 12.89 9.59
C SER A 120 35.75 12.06 10.34
N ALA A 121 35.92 10.78 9.95
CA ALA A 121 36.93 9.90 10.54
C ALA A 121 38.36 10.42 10.28
N PHE A 122 38.63 10.93 9.07
CA PHE A 122 39.92 11.54 8.74
C PHE A 122 40.19 12.78 9.60
N VAL A 123 39.21 13.71 9.70
CA VAL A 123 39.33 14.92 10.53
C VAL A 123 39.55 14.56 12.00
N GLN A 124 38.85 13.55 12.52
CA GLN A 124 39.04 13.03 13.87
C GLN A 124 40.49 12.53 14.09
N SER A 125 41.01 11.74 13.15
CA SER A 125 42.40 11.26 13.19
C SER A 125 43.41 12.41 13.22
N GLN A 126 43.18 13.45 12.39
CA GLN A 126 44.01 14.65 12.37
C GLN A 126 43.95 15.44 13.68
N ALA A 127 42.76 15.56 14.27
CA ALA A 127 42.58 16.23 15.55
C ALA A 127 43.35 15.52 16.67
N GLN A 128 43.33 14.18 16.71
CA GLN A 128 44.03 13.37 17.71
C GLN A 128 45.56 13.45 17.56
N SER A 129 46.05 13.69 16.34
CA SER A 129 47.48 13.70 16.03
C SER A 129 48.10 15.10 16.12
N ASN A 130 47.29 16.16 16.33
CA ASN A 130 47.79 17.56 16.26
C ASN A 130 48.02 18.15 17.65
N PRO A 131 49.26 18.61 17.99
CA PRO A 131 49.58 19.16 19.30
C PRO A 131 49.16 20.66 19.45
N PHE A 132 48.72 21.32 18.38
CA PHE A 132 48.43 22.77 18.42
C PHE A 132 46.96 23.02 18.78
N VAL A 133 46.70 23.62 19.93
CA VAL A 133 45.35 23.82 20.49
C VAL A 133 44.40 24.57 19.54
N GLY A 134 44.88 25.61 18.83
CA GLY A 134 44.05 26.38 17.91
C GLY A 134 43.60 25.56 16.67
N ILE A 135 44.46 24.70 16.16
CA ILE A 135 44.15 23.79 15.05
C ILE A 135 43.18 22.68 15.55
N LEU A 136 43.41 22.15 16.75
CA LEU A 136 42.55 21.16 17.36
C LEU A 136 41.11 21.67 17.50
N GLU A 137 40.89 22.88 17.98
CA GLU A 137 39.56 23.45 18.12
C GLU A 137 38.86 23.59 16.75
N THR A 138 39.58 24.05 15.72
CA THR A 138 39.06 24.14 14.36
C THR A 138 38.66 22.74 13.83
N LEU A 139 39.52 21.74 13.98
CA LEU A 139 39.25 20.36 13.53
C LEU A 139 38.04 19.74 14.27
N LEU A 140 37.89 20.00 15.57
CA LEU A 140 36.75 19.51 16.34
C LEU A 140 35.43 20.21 15.94
N ASN A 141 35.47 21.48 15.53
CA ASN A 141 34.30 22.16 14.97
C ASN A 141 33.90 21.57 13.63
N VAL A 142 34.85 21.39 12.70
CA VAL A 142 34.60 20.72 11.41
C VAL A 142 34.03 19.32 11.60
N GLN A 143 34.58 18.54 12.54
CA GLN A 143 34.09 17.21 12.84
C GLN A 143 32.62 17.25 13.32
N ARG A 144 32.25 18.21 14.19
CA ARG A 144 30.88 18.39 14.64
C ARG A 144 29.93 18.69 13.47
N ASP A 145 30.32 19.53 12.55
CA ASP A 145 29.51 19.88 11.39
C ASP A 145 29.37 18.69 10.43
N LEU A 146 30.43 17.92 10.20
CA LEU A 146 30.37 16.69 9.41
C LEU A 146 29.46 15.64 10.06
N ASN A 147 29.47 15.48 11.38
CA ASN A 147 28.58 14.58 12.07
C ASN A 147 27.11 14.99 11.91
N ARG A 148 26.80 16.29 12.01
CA ARG A 148 25.45 16.79 11.74
C ARG A 148 25.00 16.54 10.31
N MET A 149 25.90 16.70 9.34
CA MET A 149 25.61 16.35 7.93
C MET A 149 25.35 14.86 7.77
N SER A 150 26.14 13.99 8.42
CA SER A 150 25.93 12.55 8.39
C SER A 150 24.56 12.15 8.98
N GLU A 151 24.17 12.77 10.11
CA GLU A 151 22.86 12.57 10.73
C GLU A 151 21.72 13.02 9.80
N SER A 152 21.88 14.17 9.12
CA SER A 152 20.90 14.65 8.14
C SER A 152 20.74 13.66 6.98
N PHE A 153 21.85 13.17 6.41
CA PHE A 153 21.78 12.15 5.36
C PHE A 153 21.14 10.84 5.85
N GLN A 154 21.33 10.45 7.11
CA GLN A 154 20.65 9.30 7.67
C GLN A 154 19.14 9.50 7.71
N GLN A 155 18.68 10.69 8.13
CA GLN A 155 17.25 11.02 8.12
C GLN A 155 16.66 10.99 6.71
N ASP A 156 17.38 11.54 5.72
CA ASP A 156 16.96 11.49 4.31
C ASP A 156 16.88 10.05 3.79
N ILE A 157 17.83 9.19 4.15
CA ILE A 157 17.82 7.76 3.82
C ILE A 157 16.59 7.09 4.41
N ASP A 158 16.28 7.32 5.68
CA ASP A 158 15.14 6.74 6.37
C ASP A 158 13.82 7.19 5.73
N GLN A 159 13.69 8.48 5.38
CA GLN A 159 12.52 9.01 4.67
C GLN A 159 12.34 8.38 3.28
N LEU A 160 13.43 8.25 2.50
CA LEU A 160 13.39 7.63 1.18
C LEU A 160 13.01 6.15 1.27
N GLN A 161 13.53 5.41 2.25
CA GLN A 161 13.18 4.02 2.48
C GLN A 161 11.70 3.86 2.83
N ASN A 162 11.16 4.73 3.69
CA ASN A 162 9.74 4.70 4.05
C ASN A 162 8.80 5.00 2.86
N LYS A 163 9.27 5.74 1.84
CA LYS A 163 8.50 5.99 0.61
C LYS A 163 8.55 4.81 -0.37
N ILE A 164 9.55 3.94 -0.26
CA ILE A 164 9.73 2.78 -1.14
C ILE A 164 9.03 1.54 -0.58
N THR A 165 8.91 1.41 0.74
CA THR A 165 8.29 0.26 1.45
C THR A 165 6.78 0.41 1.54
#